data_fdd92c4f210ea63c1baca7f899723cbe
#
_entry.id   fdd92c4f210ea63c1baca7f899723cbe
#
_cell.length_a   1.000
_cell.length_b   1.000
_cell.length_c   1.000
_cell.angle_alpha   90.00
_cell.angle_beta   90.00
_cell.angle_gamma   90.00
#
_symmetry.space_group_name_H-M   'P 1'
#
loop_
_entity.id
_entity.type
_entity.pdbx_description
1 polymer ?
#
loop_
_entity_poly.entity_id
_entity_poly.type
_entity_poly.pdbx_seq_one_letter_code
_entity_poly.pdbx_strand_id
1 'polypeptide(L)'
;MGAALGPILLGAQMVSQIAGIRNEYKSQQRAYEAQEQAARQNAAIVEAQRSQQADAYAQKQAQLNDRMRLVRGQAAAAAGAGGFTAEGSVNDILDSSYDAYQKDSMNLLSQQRNDSWSQYVNQVNYLNQANAYDTAARNVRKQGHQKIFGTLLGAAATAYGQGWIGGSGSGTGGGNTIGTGSTWVGNVPRSVYKKTGQGYGVWVP
;
A
#
# COMPACT_ATOMS: atom_id res chain seq x y z
N MET A 1 -11.09 42.43 -45.19
CA MET A 1 -11.89 41.74 -44.17
C MET A 1 -11.26 40.37 -43.80
N GLY A 2 -10.10 40.35 -43.17
CA GLY A 2 -9.39 39.09 -42.88
C GLY A 2 -8.78 38.98 -41.48
N ALA A 3 -8.91 39.99 -40.64
CA ALA A 3 -8.12 40.07 -39.38
C ALA A 3 -8.80 39.47 -38.13
N ALA A 4 -10.03 39.00 -38.20
CA ALA A 4 -10.78 38.57 -37.02
C ALA A 4 -10.81 37.03 -36.79
N LEU A 5 -10.30 36.21 -37.72
CA LEU A 5 -10.37 34.75 -37.60
C LEU A 5 -9.23 34.14 -36.76
N GLY A 6 -8.10 34.82 -36.64
CA GLY A 6 -6.93 34.33 -35.90
C GLY A 6 -7.19 34.11 -34.41
N PRO A 7 -7.77 35.09 -33.68
CA PRO A 7 -8.01 34.96 -32.24
C PRO A 7 -9.04 33.85 -31.89
N ILE A 8 -10.05 33.66 -32.75
CA ILE A 8 -11.10 32.63 -32.55
C ILE A 8 -10.50 31.21 -32.68
N LEU A 9 -9.64 31.04 -33.69
CA LEU A 9 -9.01 29.71 -33.95
C LEU A 9 -8.05 29.31 -32.81
N LEU A 10 -7.28 30.28 -32.28
CA LEU A 10 -6.40 30.04 -31.14
C LEU A 10 -7.17 29.71 -29.86
N GLY A 11 -8.27 30.40 -29.61
CA GLY A 11 -9.15 30.09 -28.48
C GLY A 11 -9.71 28.66 -28.55
N ALA A 12 -10.16 28.22 -29.72
CA ALA A 12 -10.68 26.87 -29.93
C ALA A 12 -9.60 25.78 -29.74
N GLN A 13 -8.39 26.02 -30.25
CA GLN A 13 -7.25 25.11 -30.05
C GLN A 13 -6.85 24.99 -28.57
N MET A 14 -6.83 26.09 -27.84
CA MET A 14 -6.53 26.09 -26.42
C MET A 14 -7.56 25.29 -25.61
N VAL A 15 -8.84 25.52 -25.88
CA VAL A 15 -9.90 24.78 -25.19
C VAL A 15 -9.78 23.27 -25.45
N SER A 16 -9.49 22.86 -26.66
CA SER A 16 -9.29 21.44 -26.99
C SER A 16 -8.05 20.84 -26.33
N GLN A 17 -6.95 21.56 -26.27
CA GLN A 17 -5.73 21.13 -25.58
C GLN A 17 -5.96 21.00 -24.07
N ILE A 18 -6.60 21.97 -23.43
CA ILE A 18 -6.92 21.92 -22.00
C ILE A 18 -7.87 20.76 -21.70
N ALA A 19 -8.88 20.53 -22.54
CA ALA A 19 -9.79 19.41 -22.42
C ALA A 19 -9.06 18.06 -22.55
N GLY A 20 -8.13 17.94 -23.51
CA GLY A 20 -7.27 16.77 -23.68
C GLY A 20 -6.41 16.48 -22.45
N ILE A 21 -5.70 17.50 -21.97
CA ILE A 21 -4.87 17.41 -20.75
C ILE A 21 -5.74 16.98 -19.55
N ARG A 22 -6.88 17.64 -19.36
CA ARG A 22 -7.79 17.31 -18.24
C ARG A 22 -8.29 15.87 -18.29
N ASN A 23 -8.66 15.36 -19.47
CA ASN A 23 -9.13 14.00 -19.63
C ASN A 23 -8.03 12.97 -19.37
N GLU A 24 -6.81 13.21 -19.86
CA GLU A 24 -5.65 12.37 -19.62
C GLU A 24 -5.35 12.23 -18.13
N TYR A 25 -5.21 13.35 -17.42
CA TYR A 25 -4.90 13.32 -15.99
C TYR A 25 -6.05 12.75 -15.15
N LYS A 26 -7.29 12.98 -15.55
CA LYS A 26 -8.46 12.41 -14.89
C LYS A 26 -8.54 10.89 -15.07
N SER A 27 -8.18 10.38 -16.23
CA SER A 27 -8.15 8.92 -16.47
C SER A 27 -7.02 8.25 -15.67
N GLN A 28 -5.83 8.85 -15.63
CA GLN A 28 -4.72 8.36 -14.82
C GLN A 28 -5.04 8.41 -13.32
N GLN A 29 -5.64 9.48 -12.84
CA GLN A 29 -6.07 9.59 -11.45
C GLN A 29 -7.05 8.47 -11.07
N ARG A 30 -8.08 8.23 -11.91
CA ARG A 30 -9.05 7.16 -11.69
C ARG A 30 -8.41 5.77 -11.69
N ALA A 31 -7.40 5.55 -12.55
CA ALA A 31 -6.67 4.30 -12.57
C ALA A 31 -5.93 4.05 -11.24
N TYR A 32 -5.26 5.06 -10.69
CA TYR A 32 -4.61 4.96 -9.39
C TYR A 32 -5.61 4.80 -8.24
N GLU A 33 -6.73 5.52 -8.26
CA GLU A 33 -7.79 5.36 -7.26
C GLU A 33 -8.39 3.94 -7.29
N ALA A 34 -8.58 3.36 -8.46
CA ALA A 34 -9.03 1.97 -8.59
C ALA A 34 -7.99 0.98 -8.04
N GLN A 35 -6.70 1.20 -8.30
CA GLN A 35 -5.61 0.38 -7.76
C GLN A 35 -5.51 0.52 -6.24
N GLU A 36 -5.69 1.73 -5.70
CA GLU A 36 -5.76 1.96 -4.26
C GLU A 36 -6.90 1.17 -3.62
N GLN A 37 -8.09 1.25 -4.19
CA GLN A 37 -9.26 0.51 -3.69
C GLN A 37 -9.03 -1.01 -3.74
N ALA A 38 -8.45 -1.53 -4.82
CA ALA A 38 -8.11 -2.95 -4.93
C ALA A 38 -7.08 -3.37 -3.87
N ALA A 39 -6.06 -2.56 -3.62
CA ALA A 39 -5.07 -2.84 -2.58
C ALA A 39 -5.69 -2.82 -1.18
N ARG A 40 -6.59 -1.88 -0.88
CA ARG A 40 -7.34 -1.84 0.40
C ARG A 40 -8.27 -3.04 0.56
N GLN A 41 -8.94 -3.47 -0.50
CA GLN A 41 -9.76 -4.69 -0.48
C GLN A 41 -8.92 -5.93 -0.23
N ASN A 42 -7.75 -6.05 -0.87
CA ASN A 42 -6.83 -7.16 -0.61
C ASN A 42 -6.34 -7.17 0.85
N ALA A 43 -6.04 -6.00 1.42
CA ALA A 43 -5.70 -5.90 2.85
C ALA A 43 -6.84 -6.38 3.75
N ALA A 44 -8.09 -6.02 3.45
CA ALA A 44 -9.26 -6.47 4.19
C ALA A 44 -9.51 -7.99 4.05
N ILE A 45 -9.26 -8.56 2.87
CA ILE A 45 -9.34 -10.01 2.66
C ILE A 45 -8.30 -10.74 3.53
N VAL A 46 -7.06 -10.25 3.57
CA VAL A 46 -6.02 -10.84 4.42
C VAL A 46 -6.39 -10.74 5.91
N GLU A 47 -6.98 -9.66 6.34
CA GLU A 47 -7.50 -9.49 7.71
C GLU A 47 -8.58 -10.55 8.03
N ALA A 48 -9.56 -10.72 7.14
CA ALA A 48 -10.60 -11.74 7.29
C ALA A 48 -10.02 -13.17 7.32
N GLN A 49 -9.05 -13.47 6.46
CA GLN A 49 -8.33 -14.75 6.46
C GLN A 49 -7.59 -14.99 7.78
N ARG A 50 -6.96 -13.94 8.32
CA ARG A 50 -6.27 -14.02 9.61
C ARG A 50 -7.23 -14.34 10.76
N SER A 51 -8.41 -13.74 10.78
CA SER A 51 -9.45 -14.05 11.77
C SER A 51 -9.90 -15.51 11.67
N GLN A 52 -10.25 -15.99 10.46
CA GLN A 52 -10.65 -17.37 10.23
C GLN A 52 -9.57 -18.37 10.62
N GLN A 53 -8.31 -18.03 10.38
CA GLN A 53 -7.18 -18.87 10.74
C GLN A 53 -6.96 -18.91 12.25
N ALA A 54 -7.15 -17.79 12.95
CA ALA A 54 -7.12 -17.77 14.41
C ALA A 54 -8.19 -18.68 15.02
N ASP A 55 -9.41 -18.67 14.48
CA ASP A 55 -10.49 -19.56 14.90
C ASP A 55 -10.16 -21.04 14.65
N ALA A 56 -9.55 -21.34 13.48
CA ALA A 56 -9.11 -22.69 13.17
C ALA A 56 -8.01 -23.21 14.14
N TYR A 57 -7.08 -22.34 14.54
CA TYR A 57 -6.08 -22.68 15.55
C TYR A 57 -6.69 -22.88 16.93
N ALA A 58 -7.68 -22.06 17.32
CA ALA A 58 -8.41 -22.24 18.57
C ALA A 58 -9.15 -23.59 18.61
N GLN A 59 -9.77 -23.99 17.50
CA GLN A 59 -10.42 -25.30 17.39
C GLN A 59 -9.41 -26.46 17.50
N LYS A 60 -8.25 -26.37 16.83
CA LYS A 60 -7.18 -27.38 16.95
C LYS A 60 -6.68 -27.49 18.40
N GLN A 61 -6.49 -26.37 19.08
CA GLN A 61 -6.09 -26.36 20.48
C GLN A 61 -7.15 -27.00 21.38
N ALA A 62 -8.43 -26.72 21.14
CA ALA A 62 -9.52 -27.37 21.86
C ALA A 62 -9.52 -28.90 21.64
N GLN A 63 -9.31 -29.36 20.40
CA GLN A 63 -9.19 -30.78 20.09
C GLN A 63 -8.00 -31.45 20.80
N LEU A 64 -6.86 -30.78 20.89
CA LEU A 64 -5.70 -31.29 21.64
C LEU A 64 -6.04 -31.41 23.13
N ASN A 65 -6.70 -30.43 23.70
CA ASN A 65 -7.14 -30.44 25.10
C ASN A 65 -8.13 -31.58 25.37
N ASP A 66 -9.09 -31.81 24.47
CA ASP A 66 -10.06 -32.87 24.59
C ASP A 66 -9.41 -34.28 24.49
N ARG A 67 -8.45 -34.46 23.56
CA ARG A 67 -7.67 -35.68 23.47
C ARG A 67 -6.92 -35.97 24.77
N MET A 68 -6.25 -34.92 25.33
CA MET A 68 -5.55 -35.08 26.60
C MET A 68 -6.50 -35.42 27.75
N ARG A 69 -7.71 -34.85 27.77
CA ARG A 69 -8.76 -35.19 28.76
C ARG A 69 -9.21 -36.63 28.64
N LEU A 70 -9.40 -37.13 27.40
CA LEU A 70 -9.75 -38.53 27.14
C LEU A 70 -8.65 -39.48 27.60
N VAL A 71 -7.39 -39.20 27.29
CA VAL A 71 -6.25 -40.02 27.74
C VAL A 71 -6.20 -40.10 29.26
N ARG A 72 -6.37 -38.96 29.95
CA ARG A 72 -6.43 -38.95 31.43
C ARG A 72 -7.61 -39.75 31.97
N GLY A 73 -8.79 -39.66 31.33
CA GLY A 73 -9.98 -40.39 31.70
C GLY A 73 -9.79 -41.93 31.51
N GLN A 74 -9.20 -42.32 30.38
CA GLN A 74 -8.89 -43.72 30.10
C GLN A 74 -7.86 -44.32 31.09
N ALA A 75 -6.80 -43.54 31.39
CA ALA A 75 -5.80 -43.94 32.35
C ALA A 75 -6.38 -44.11 33.78
N ALA A 76 -7.25 -43.16 34.19
CA ALA A 76 -7.95 -43.25 35.48
C ALA A 76 -8.91 -44.46 35.56
N ALA A 77 -9.64 -44.74 34.45
CA ALA A 77 -10.53 -45.90 34.39
C ALA A 77 -9.76 -47.22 34.43
N ALA A 78 -8.63 -47.31 33.72
CA ALA A 78 -7.76 -48.47 33.73
C ALA A 78 -7.16 -48.74 35.13
N ALA A 79 -6.71 -47.68 35.82
CA ALA A 79 -6.22 -47.81 37.20
C ALA A 79 -7.32 -48.25 38.17
N GLY A 80 -8.55 -47.70 38.01
CA GLY A 80 -9.69 -48.10 38.85
C GLY A 80 -10.18 -49.55 38.64
N ALA A 81 -10.23 -49.99 37.36
CA ALA A 81 -10.69 -51.36 37.02
C ALA A 81 -9.67 -52.46 37.36
N GLY A 82 -8.39 -52.11 37.31
CA GLY A 82 -7.32 -53.07 37.57
C GLY A 82 -6.94 -53.26 39.03
N GLY A 83 -7.52 -52.48 39.96
CA GLY A 83 -7.10 -52.49 41.37
C GLY A 83 -5.65 -52.05 41.56
N PHE A 84 -5.04 -51.50 40.51
CA PHE A 84 -3.66 -51.01 40.56
C PHE A 84 -3.65 -49.61 41.18
N THR A 85 -2.83 -49.44 42.18
CA THR A 85 -2.37 -48.10 42.53
C THR A 85 -1.73 -47.46 41.29
N ALA A 86 -1.92 -46.18 41.06
CA ALA A 86 -1.42 -45.45 39.90
C ALA A 86 0.13 -45.36 39.86
N GLU A 87 0.82 -46.40 40.28
CA GLU A 87 2.26 -46.55 40.33
C GLU A 87 2.74 -47.42 39.15
N GLY A 88 3.79 -46.96 38.47
CA GLY A 88 4.40 -47.71 37.37
C GLY A 88 3.87 -47.32 35.98
N SER A 89 3.52 -48.28 35.15
CA SER A 89 3.26 -48.11 33.71
C SER A 89 2.13 -47.11 33.36
N VAL A 90 1.17 -46.91 34.26
CA VAL A 90 0.08 -45.93 34.02
C VAL A 90 0.61 -44.50 34.12
N ASN A 91 1.48 -44.20 35.08
CA ASN A 91 2.13 -42.90 35.19
C ASN A 91 3.06 -42.63 34.00
N ASP A 92 3.83 -43.63 33.57
CA ASP A 92 4.73 -43.52 32.40
C ASP A 92 3.93 -43.21 31.11
N ILE A 93 2.75 -43.81 30.94
CA ILE A 93 1.83 -43.49 29.82
C ILE A 93 1.29 -42.06 29.91
N LEU A 94 0.89 -41.64 31.12
CA LEU A 94 0.39 -40.27 31.33
C LEU A 94 1.49 -39.25 31.09
N ASP A 95 2.71 -39.47 31.58
CA ASP A 95 3.85 -38.56 31.41
C ASP A 95 4.26 -38.48 29.94
N SER A 96 4.37 -39.60 29.24
CA SER A 96 4.67 -39.60 27.81
C SER A 96 3.57 -38.92 26.97
N SER A 97 2.31 -39.12 27.35
CA SER A 97 1.18 -38.43 26.69
C SER A 97 1.15 -36.93 26.96
N TYR A 98 1.54 -36.51 28.16
CA TYR A 98 1.67 -35.11 28.53
C TYR A 98 2.81 -34.41 27.77
N ASP A 99 3.96 -35.09 27.66
CA ASP A 99 5.09 -34.59 26.86
C ASP A 99 4.71 -34.43 25.38
N ALA A 100 4.01 -35.42 24.81
CA ALA A 100 3.51 -35.33 23.45
C ALA A 100 2.53 -34.16 23.27
N TYR A 101 1.59 -33.99 24.20
CA TYR A 101 0.66 -32.88 24.22
C TYR A 101 1.36 -31.52 24.30
N GLN A 102 2.38 -31.39 25.17
CA GLN A 102 3.16 -30.15 25.25
C GLN A 102 3.87 -29.81 23.94
N LYS A 103 4.52 -30.81 23.32
CA LYS A 103 5.20 -30.61 22.02
C LYS A 103 4.22 -30.22 20.94
N ASP A 104 3.07 -30.87 20.83
CA ASP A 104 2.05 -30.57 19.85
C ASP A 104 1.46 -29.16 20.06
N SER A 105 1.20 -28.79 21.31
CA SER A 105 0.69 -27.47 21.68
C SER A 105 1.71 -26.36 21.36
N MET A 106 3.00 -26.57 21.67
CA MET A 106 4.06 -25.63 21.31
C MET A 106 4.24 -25.49 19.80
N ASN A 107 4.20 -26.60 19.08
CA ASN A 107 4.28 -26.61 17.62
C ASN A 107 3.10 -25.85 16.99
N LEU A 108 1.89 -26.09 17.49
CA LEU A 108 0.67 -25.42 17.03
C LEU A 108 0.77 -23.91 17.28
N LEU A 109 1.23 -23.48 18.45
CA LEU A 109 1.42 -22.09 18.81
C LEU A 109 2.50 -21.41 17.94
N SER A 110 3.59 -22.13 17.67
CA SER A 110 4.66 -21.63 16.78
C SER A 110 4.15 -21.45 15.36
N GLN A 111 3.40 -22.42 14.82
CA GLN A 111 2.77 -22.29 13.51
C GLN A 111 1.79 -21.12 13.46
N GLN A 112 0.92 -20.98 14.46
CA GLN A 112 -0.02 -19.86 14.56
C GLN A 112 0.69 -18.51 14.52
N ARG A 113 1.79 -18.37 15.27
CA ARG A 113 2.58 -17.12 15.28
C ARG A 113 3.19 -16.82 13.92
N ASN A 114 3.80 -17.82 13.29
CA ASN A 114 4.45 -17.66 11.99
C ASN A 114 3.43 -17.30 10.90
N ASP A 115 2.29 -17.97 10.87
CA ASP A 115 1.24 -17.70 9.91
C ASP A 115 0.60 -16.32 10.13
N SER A 116 0.32 -15.97 11.40
CA SER A 116 -0.20 -14.63 11.74
C SER A 116 0.77 -13.52 11.37
N TRP A 117 2.07 -13.75 11.56
CA TRP A 117 3.10 -12.79 11.17
C TRP A 117 3.18 -12.63 9.65
N SER A 118 3.18 -13.74 8.91
CA SER A 118 3.20 -13.73 7.45
C SER A 118 2.01 -12.96 6.87
N GLN A 119 0.81 -13.20 7.39
CA GLN A 119 -0.39 -12.49 6.98
C GLN A 119 -0.35 -11.01 7.36
N TYR A 120 0.14 -10.68 8.56
CA TYR A 120 0.33 -9.28 8.95
C TYR A 120 1.27 -8.54 7.99
N VAL A 121 2.39 -9.14 7.62
CA VAL A 121 3.32 -8.55 6.64
C VAL A 121 2.64 -8.35 5.28
N ASN A 122 1.85 -9.32 4.82
CA ASN A 122 1.10 -9.20 3.57
C ASN A 122 0.07 -8.07 3.64
N GLN A 123 -0.67 -7.96 4.74
CA GLN A 123 -1.62 -6.88 4.97
C GLN A 123 -0.94 -5.51 4.91
N VAL A 124 0.19 -5.36 5.63
CA VAL A 124 0.97 -4.11 5.64
C VAL A 124 1.49 -3.78 4.24
N ASN A 125 1.93 -4.77 3.47
CA ASN A 125 2.37 -4.56 2.10
C ASN A 125 1.23 -4.03 1.21
N TYR A 126 0.02 -4.58 1.30
CA TYR A 126 -1.14 -4.05 0.58
C TYR A 126 -1.52 -2.63 1.01
N LEU A 127 -1.46 -2.33 2.31
CA LEU A 127 -1.71 -0.97 2.80
C LEU A 127 -0.66 0.03 2.33
N ASN A 128 0.61 -0.38 2.29
CA ASN A 128 1.69 0.45 1.74
C ASN A 128 1.49 0.71 0.24
N GLN A 129 1.07 -0.32 -0.53
CA GLN A 129 0.72 -0.15 -1.93
C GLN A 129 -0.47 0.81 -2.11
N ALA A 130 -1.52 0.68 -1.29
CA ALA A 130 -2.65 1.60 -1.32
C ALA A 130 -2.23 3.06 -1.07
N ASN A 131 -1.37 3.29 -0.07
CA ASN A 131 -0.84 4.62 0.22
C ASN A 131 0.04 5.17 -0.90
N ALA A 132 0.80 4.30 -1.58
CA ALA A 132 1.60 4.68 -2.75
C ALA A 132 0.69 5.10 -3.92
N TYR A 133 -0.38 4.37 -4.19
CA TYR A 133 -1.35 4.72 -5.22
C TYR A 133 -2.13 6.01 -4.90
N ASP A 134 -2.55 6.23 -3.65
CA ASP A 134 -3.15 7.48 -3.22
C ASP A 134 -2.20 8.67 -3.45
N THR A 135 -0.93 8.50 -3.09
CA THR A 135 0.10 9.52 -3.33
C THR A 135 0.29 9.78 -4.83
N ALA A 136 0.32 8.72 -5.65
CA ALA A 136 0.42 8.83 -7.11
C ALA A 136 -0.79 9.56 -7.69
N ALA A 137 -2.01 9.23 -7.27
CA ALA A 137 -3.24 9.89 -7.69
C ALA A 137 -3.22 11.41 -7.37
N ARG A 138 -2.77 11.77 -6.17
CA ARG A 138 -2.62 13.19 -5.75
C ARG A 138 -1.56 13.91 -6.57
N ASN A 139 -0.45 13.25 -6.89
CA ASN A 139 0.62 13.85 -7.71
C ASN A 139 0.17 14.06 -9.15
N VAL A 140 -0.53 13.11 -9.74
CA VAL A 140 -1.13 13.24 -11.07
C VAL A 140 -2.10 14.43 -11.12
N ARG A 141 -2.93 14.59 -10.11
CA ARG A 141 -3.83 15.74 -10.00
C ARG A 141 -3.07 17.06 -9.96
N LYS A 142 -2.01 17.16 -9.14
CA LYS A 142 -1.17 18.35 -9.07
C LYS A 142 -0.50 18.67 -10.41
N GLN A 143 0.07 17.66 -11.06
CA GLN A 143 0.71 17.83 -12.38
C GLN A 143 -0.30 18.28 -13.45
N GLY A 144 -1.51 17.75 -13.44
CA GLY A 144 -2.58 18.18 -14.33
C GLY A 144 -2.90 19.64 -14.17
N HIS A 145 -3.01 20.15 -12.95
CA HIS A 145 -3.22 21.58 -12.70
C HIS A 145 -2.04 22.45 -13.16
N GLN A 146 -0.80 22.01 -12.91
CA GLN A 146 0.39 22.72 -13.34
C GLN A 146 0.50 22.80 -14.88
N LYS A 147 0.20 21.70 -15.58
CA LYS A 147 0.19 21.66 -17.05
C LYS A 147 -0.87 22.60 -17.63
N ILE A 148 -2.08 22.56 -17.09
CA ILE A 148 -3.16 23.46 -17.53
C ILE A 148 -2.75 24.92 -17.33
N PHE A 149 -2.19 25.25 -16.16
CA PHE A 149 -1.74 26.61 -15.86
C PHE A 149 -0.59 27.04 -16.78
N GLY A 150 0.38 26.16 -17.03
CA GLY A 150 1.46 26.43 -17.99
C GLY A 150 0.97 26.66 -19.41
N THR A 151 -0.04 25.89 -19.86
CA THR A 151 -0.66 26.07 -21.18
C THR A 151 -1.37 27.42 -21.29
N LEU A 152 -2.08 27.84 -20.24
CA LEU A 152 -2.74 29.14 -20.18
C LEU A 152 -1.75 30.29 -20.20
N LEU A 153 -0.66 30.19 -19.43
CA LEU A 153 0.39 31.23 -19.43
C LEU A 153 1.12 31.29 -20.77
N GLY A 154 1.44 30.16 -21.38
CA GLY A 154 2.08 30.08 -22.68
C GLY A 154 1.23 30.74 -23.78
N ALA A 155 -0.06 30.48 -23.74
CA ALA A 155 -0.99 31.09 -24.69
C ALA A 155 -1.22 32.58 -24.46
N ALA A 156 -1.27 33.02 -23.20
CA ALA A 156 -1.33 34.43 -22.88
C ALA A 156 -0.06 35.18 -23.39
N ALA A 157 1.12 34.58 -23.20
CA ALA A 157 2.38 35.10 -23.70
C ALA A 157 2.40 35.16 -25.23
N THR A 158 1.86 34.18 -25.93
CA THR A 158 1.75 34.17 -27.39
C THR A 158 0.79 35.24 -27.88
N ALA A 159 -0.36 35.38 -27.23
CA ALA A 159 -1.35 36.41 -27.58
C ALA A 159 -0.80 37.84 -27.33
N TYR A 160 -0.02 38.00 -26.27
CA TYR A 160 0.66 39.26 -25.96
C TYR A 160 1.79 39.57 -26.99
N GLY A 161 2.61 38.56 -27.31
CA GLY A 161 3.71 38.67 -28.29
C GLY A 161 3.24 38.93 -29.73
N GLN A 162 2.03 38.50 -30.08
CA GLN A 162 1.40 38.77 -31.37
C GLN A 162 0.55 40.07 -31.38
N GLY A 163 0.57 40.85 -30.29
CA GLY A 163 -0.12 42.14 -30.22
C GLY A 163 -1.64 42.07 -30.13
N TRP A 164 -2.21 40.89 -29.79
CA TRP A 164 -3.67 40.72 -29.70
C TRP A 164 -4.24 41.18 -28.36
N ILE A 165 -3.41 41.20 -27.33
CA ILE A 165 -3.77 41.70 -25.99
C ILE A 165 -2.75 42.75 -25.60
N GLY A 166 -3.10 44.01 -25.78
CA GLY A 166 -2.27 45.17 -25.47
C GLY A 166 -2.21 46.14 -26.65
N GLY A 167 -2.80 47.29 -26.50
CA GLY A 167 -2.82 48.34 -27.53
C GLY A 167 -1.41 48.71 -27.97
N SER A 168 -1.31 49.04 -29.24
CA SER A 168 -0.15 49.53 -29.99
C SER A 168 0.93 50.21 -29.15
N GLY A 169 1.97 49.48 -28.80
CA GLY A 169 3.25 49.97 -28.37
C GLY A 169 4.32 49.37 -29.27
N SER A 170 4.78 50.14 -30.27
CA SER A 170 5.94 49.78 -31.07
C SER A 170 7.15 49.62 -30.16
N GLY A 171 7.57 48.40 -29.93
CA GLY A 171 8.78 48.05 -29.19
C GLY A 171 9.53 46.95 -29.92
N THR A 172 10.45 47.35 -30.75
CA THR A 172 11.51 46.58 -31.37
C THR A 172 12.24 45.70 -30.35
N GLY A 173 12.41 44.44 -30.68
CA GLY A 173 13.64 43.76 -30.38
C GLY A 173 13.69 42.90 -29.10
N GLY A 174 14.06 41.72 -29.30
CA GLY A 174 14.61 40.84 -28.28
C GLY A 174 13.98 39.48 -28.27
N GLY A 175 14.41 38.65 -29.23
CA GLY A 175 14.16 37.20 -29.16
C GLY A 175 14.75 36.62 -27.87
N ASN A 176 13.91 36.45 -26.89
CA ASN A 176 14.24 35.56 -25.78
C ASN A 176 13.60 34.21 -26.11
N THR A 177 14.35 33.41 -26.83
CA THR A 177 14.11 31.96 -26.86
C THR A 177 14.21 31.50 -25.42
N ILE A 178 13.06 31.36 -24.77
CA ILE A 178 12.97 30.60 -23.53
C ILE A 178 13.30 29.18 -23.94
N GLY A 179 14.57 28.77 -23.70
CA GLY A 179 15.06 27.46 -23.93
C GLY A 179 14.14 26.45 -23.22
N THR A 180 13.57 25.59 -24.01
CA THR A 180 12.93 24.35 -23.55
C THR A 180 14.01 23.41 -23.00
N GLY A 181 14.54 23.73 -21.84
CA GLY A 181 15.67 23.00 -21.25
C GLY A 181 15.83 23.25 -19.76
N SER A 182 14.78 23.48 -19.02
CA SER A 182 14.87 23.30 -17.58
C SER A 182 14.37 21.91 -17.21
N THR A 183 15.27 20.94 -17.28
CA THR A 183 15.21 19.76 -16.45
C THR A 183 15.12 20.22 -15.00
N TRP A 184 13.92 20.41 -14.50
CA TRP A 184 13.66 20.40 -13.07
C TRP A 184 13.89 18.98 -12.59
N VAL A 185 15.16 18.65 -12.35
CA VAL A 185 15.50 17.56 -11.46
C VAL A 185 14.91 17.96 -10.12
N GLY A 186 13.87 17.22 -9.72
CA GLY A 186 13.17 17.48 -8.49
C GLY A 186 14.17 17.66 -7.36
N ASN A 187 14.13 18.82 -6.74
CA ASN A 187 14.91 19.13 -5.57
C ASN A 187 14.34 18.30 -4.42
N VAL A 188 14.74 17.04 -4.36
CA VAL A 188 14.59 16.24 -3.15
C VAL A 188 15.53 16.91 -2.16
N PRO A 189 15.03 17.47 -1.04
CA PRO A 189 15.90 18.10 -0.08
C PRO A 189 16.96 17.09 0.36
N ARG A 190 18.22 17.40 0.09
CA ARG A 190 19.41 16.61 0.45
C ARG A 190 19.60 16.42 1.96
N SER A 191 18.64 16.82 2.76
CA SER A 191 18.68 16.73 4.23
C SER A 191 18.28 15.36 4.80
N VAL A 192 17.86 14.39 3.98
CA VAL A 192 17.46 13.06 4.48
C VAL A 192 18.55 12.01 4.33
N TYR A 193 19.62 12.27 3.57
CA TYR A 193 20.77 11.39 3.51
C TYR A 193 21.97 12.01 4.22
N LYS A 194 21.89 12.13 5.54
CA LYS A 194 23.09 12.15 6.35
C LYS A 194 23.65 10.73 6.30
N LYS A 195 24.68 10.54 5.48
CA LYS A 195 25.52 9.34 5.42
C LYS A 195 26.25 9.24 6.76
N THR A 196 25.59 8.72 7.79
CA THR A 196 26.25 8.18 8.94
C THR A 196 26.76 6.82 8.52
N GLY A 197 28.02 6.78 8.11
CA GLY A 197 28.75 5.52 8.04
C GLY A 197 28.78 4.97 9.45
N GLN A 198 28.02 3.92 9.65
CA GLN A 198 28.23 2.84 10.59
C GLN A 198 26.93 2.07 10.81
N GLY A 199 27.00 0.77 10.56
CA GLY A 199 26.35 -0.25 11.34
C GLY A 199 24.81 -0.32 11.25
N TYR A 200 24.36 -1.39 10.72
CA TYR A 200 22.98 -1.88 10.82
C TYR A 200 22.51 -1.84 12.27
N GLY A 201 21.69 -0.87 12.62
CA GLY A 201 20.98 -0.84 13.89
C GLY A 201 19.76 -1.75 13.78
N VAL A 202 19.85 -2.92 14.38
CA VAL A 202 18.71 -3.80 14.66
C VAL A 202 17.86 -3.10 15.72
N TRP A 203 16.64 -2.72 15.40
CA TRP A 203 15.65 -2.34 16.39
C TRP A 203 15.12 -3.61 17.05
N VAL A 204 15.46 -3.79 18.29
CA VAL A 204 14.84 -4.76 19.20
C VAL A 204 13.75 -4.04 20.00
N PRO A 205 12.57 -4.67 20.19
CA PRO A 205 11.40 -4.08 20.84
C PRO A 205 11.64 -3.66 22.28
#